data_6159cfbb65bb27061a0113e456025ec3
#
_entry.id   6159cfbb65bb27061a0113e456025ec3
#
_cell.length_a   1.000
_cell.length_b   1.000
_cell.length_c   1.000
_cell.angle_alpha   90.00
_cell.angle_beta   90.00
_cell.angle_gamma   90.00
#
_symmetry.space_group_name_H-M   'P 1'
#
loop_
_entity.id
_entity.type
_entity.pdbx_description
1 polymer ?
#
loop_
_entity_poly.entity_id
_entity_poly.type
_entity_poly.pdbx_seq_one_letter_code
_entity_poly.pdbx_strand_id
1 'polypeptide(L)'
;GAPMYSILELFTDAKYQKSDAELKSKMLKLCKDRALPFGIIVRKALNQNILYTTLFRVTSGTFPYPSSNSTPLVEVYKVFPDGKEVLLRGVEANRINVQSFKDIISTGKNKYVLNLLAPSITSPFISGGSHYISSTIISPSFLFEDVEIKPIEGDFPKPPIIKNPLTENN
;
A
#
# COMPACT_ATOMS: atom_id res chain seq x y z
N GLY A 1 13.59 -3.42 -25.90
CA GLY A 1 12.46 -3.00 -25.03
C GLY A 1 11.88 -4.19 -24.29
N ALA A 2 11.55 -4.03 -23.02
CA ALA A 2 10.83 -5.05 -22.27
C ALA A 2 9.33 -4.99 -22.61
N PRO A 3 8.65 -6.11 -22.83
CA PRO A 3 7.23 -6.13 -23.05
C PRO A 3 6.50 -5.65 -21.79
N MET A 4 5.46 -4.87 -21.97
CA MET A 4 4.62 -4.37 -20.89
C MET A 4 3.19 -4.79 -21.09
N TYR A 5 2.52 -5.16 -20.00
CA TYR A 5 1.11 -5.58 -20.07
C TYR A 5 0.21 -4.37 -20.28
N SER A 6 -0.69 -4.43 -21.26
CA SER A 6 -1.78 -3.47 -21.38
C SER A 6 -2.81 -3.69 -20.30
N ILE A 7 -3.13 -4.96 -20.00
CA ILE A 7 -4.04 -5.37 -18.95
C ILE A 7 -3.41 -6.55 -18.20
N LEU A 8 -3.31 -6.44 -16.89
CA LEU A 8 -2.95 -7.52 -15.98
C LEU A 8 -4.14 -7.82 -15.07
N GLU A 9 -4.68 -9.02 -15.17
CA GLU A 9 -5.75 -9.45 -14.27
C GLU A 9 -5.31 -10.62 -13.42
N LEU A 10 -5.53 -10.50 -12.09
CA LEU A 10 -5.24 -11.55 -11.13
C LEU A 10 -6.51 -12.34 -10.84
N PHE A 11 -6.47 -13.63 -11.14
CA PHE A 11 -7.54 -14.57 -10.91
C PHE A 11 -7.25 -15.46 -9.71
N THR A 12 -8.29 -15.79 -8.98
CA THR A 12 -8.23 -16.72 -7.86
C THR A 12 -9.33 -17.75 -8.01
N ASP A 13 -9.03 -18.99 -7.65
CA ASP A 13 -10.01 -20.05 -7.58
C ASP A 13 -11.18 -19.68 -6.64
N ALA A 14 -12.40 -19.91 -7.05
CA ALA A 14 -13.62 -19.55 -6.33
C ALA A 14 -13.65 -20.03 -4.87
N LYS A 15 -13.01 -21.17 -4.58
CA LYS A 15 -12.93 -21.72 -3.21
C LYS A 15 -12.18 -20.83 -2.22
N TYR A 16 -11.26 -19.97 -2.70
CA TYR A 16 -10.49 -19.05 -1.87
C TYR A 16 -11.10 -17.65 -1.80
N GLN A 17 -12.12 -17.37 -2.62
CA GLN A 17 -12.79 -16.09 -2.67
C GLN A 17 -13.75 -15.91 -1.49
N LYS A 18 -13.63 -14.78 -0.80
CA LYS A 18 -14.42 -14.40 0.36
C LYS A 18 -14.99 -12.99 0.19
N SER A 19 -16.11 -12.71 0.84
CA SER A 19 -16.55 -11.32 1.00
C SER A 19 -15.60 -10.54 1.91
N ASP A 20 -15.63 -9.21 1.85
CA ASP A 20 -14.77 -8.37 2.70
C ASP A 20 -15.01 -8.64 4.20
N ALA A 21 -16.26 -8.89 4.59
CA ALA A 21 -16.61 -9.26 5.96
C ALA A 21 -16.02 -10.61 6.38
N GLU A 22 -16.05 -11.60 5.49
CA GLU A 22 -15.44 -12.92 5.74
C GLU A 22 -13.91 -12.83 5.80
N LEU A 23 -13.27 -11.99 4.95
CA LEU A 23 -11.83 -11.75 5.02
C LEU A 23 -11.43 -11.13 6.36
N LYS A 24 -12.18 -10.09 6.80
CA LYS A 24 -11.95 -9.44 8.08
C LYS A 24 -12.13 -10.42 9.24
N SER A 25 -13.18 -11.22 9.22
CA SER A 25 -13.43 -12.26 10.24
C SER A 25 -12.32 -13.32 10.27
N LYS A 26 -11.85 -13.77 9.11
CA LYS A 26 -10.75 -14.73 9.01
C LYS A 26 -9.44 -14.14 9.53
N MET A 27 -9.14 -12.88 9.21
CA MET A 27 -7.98 -12.16 9.74
C MET A 27 -8.01 -12.10 11.27
N LEU A 28 -9.14 -11.69 11.86
CA LEU A 28 -9.27 -11.60 13.33
C LEU A 28 -9.16 -12.97 14.01
N LYS A 29 -9.67 -14.02 13.37
CA LYS A 29 -9.49 -15.40 13.85
C LYS A 29 -8.01 -15.79 13.89
N LEU A 30 -7.27 -15.52 12.81
CA LEU A 30 -5.81 -15.76 12.77
C LEU A 30 -5.07 -14.97 13.85
N CYS A 31 -5.44 -13.72 14.07
CA CYS A 31 -4.85 -12.91 15.14
C CYS A 31 -5.08 -13.56 16.51
N LYS A 32 -6.31 -14.05 16.77
CA LYS A 32 -6.63 -14.76 18.01
C LYS A 32 -5.82 -16.04 18.17
N ASP A 33 -5.72 -16.86 17.11
CA ASP A 33 -5.00 -18.13 17.13
C ASP A 33 -3.49 -17.93 17.36
N ARG A 34 -2.95 -16.75 17.00
CA ARG A 34 -1.55 -16.34 17.18
C ARG A 34 -1.31 -15.42 18.39
N ALA A 35 -2.32 -15.20 19.22
CA ALA A 35 -2.27 -14.27 20.35
C ALA A 35 -1.86 -12.83 19.98
N LEU A 36 -2.21 -12.37 18.76
CA LEU A 36 -1.99 -11.00 18.31
C LEU A 36 -3.14 -10.10 18.76
N PRO A 37 -2.85 -8.90 19.27
CA PRO A 37 -3.87 -8.01 19.82
C PRO A 37 -4.76 -7.34 18.76
N PHE A 38 -4.33 -7.33 17.50
CA PHE A 38 -5.06 -6.72 16.37
C PHE A 38 -4.61 -7.29 15.04
N GLY A 39 -5.44 -7.15 14.01
CA GLY A 39 -5.07 -7.36 12.61
C GLY A 39 -4.79 -6.02 11.91
N ILE A 40 -4.23 -6.09 10.71
CA ILE A 40 -3.93 -4.91 9.89
C ILE A 40 -4.72 -4.97 8.58
N ILE A 41 -5.37 -3.84 8.25
CA ILE A 41 -5.97 -3.63 6.92
C ILE A 41 -5.24 -2.49 6.24
N VAL A 42 -4.71 -2.74 5.06
CA VAL A 42 -4.11 -1.74 4.18
C VAL A 42 -5.11 -1.43 3.07
N ARG A 43 -5.56 -0.18 2.99
CA ARG A 43 -6.44 0.30 1.91
C ARG A 43 -5.70 1.03 0.81
N LYS A 44 -4.60 1.71 1.16
CA LYS A 44 -3.76 2.41 0.18
C LYS A 44 -2.29 2.24 0.51
N ALA A 45 -1.53 1.83 -0.48
CA ALA A 45 -0.08 1.84 -0.48
C ALA A 45 0.43 2.89 -1.47
N LEU A 46 1.61 3.43 -1.22
CA LEU A 46 2.24 4.41 -2.08
C LEU A 46 3.00 3.72 -3.20
N ASN A 47 2.69 4.08 -4.44
CA ASN A 47 3.54 3.70 -5.55
C ASN A 47 4.78 4.61 -5.58
N GLN A 48 5.91 4.09 -5.14
CA GLN A 48 7.16 4.84 -5.07
C GLN A 48 7.58 5.41 -6.43
N ASN A 49 7.38 4.68 -7.51
CA ASN A 49 7.74 5.14 -8.84
C ASN A 49 6.96 6.41 -9.24
N ILE A 50 5.67 6.46 -8.92
CA ILE A 50 4.86 7.67 -9.16
C ILE A 50 5.31 8.81 -8.27
N LEU A 51 5.61 8.55 -7.01
CA LEU A 51 6.08 9.57 -6.08
C LEU A 51 7.41 10.16 -6.56
N TYR A 52 8.38 9.33 -6.92
CA TYR A 52 9.69 9.79 -7.42
C TYR A 52 9.57 10.60 -8.68
N THR A 53 8.78 10.13 -9.61
CA THR A 53 8.58 10.84 -10.86
C THR A 53 7.94 12.21 -10.64
N THR A 54 7.03 12.33 -9.70
CA THR A 54 6.38 13.60 -9.36
C THR A 54 7.32 14.53 -8.59
N LEU A 55 8.03 14.02 -7.60
CA LEU A 55 8.97 14.81 -6.77
C LEU A 55 10.19 15.25 -7.56
N PHE A 56 10.73 14.42 -8.45
CA PHE A 56 11.83 14.80 -9.33
C PHE A 56 11.46 15.99 -10.24
N ARG A 57 10.21 16.06 -10.69
CA ARG A 57 9.71 17.21 -11.45
C ARG A 57 9.69 18.51 -10.62
N VAL A 58 9.39 18.41 -9.32
CA VAL A 58 9.20 19.59 -8.45
C VAL A 58 10.51 20.09 -7.88
N THR A 59 11.47 19.21 -7.64
CA THR A 59 12.67 19.52 -6.83
C THR A 59 13.97 19.54 -7.61
N SER A 60 13.94 19.53 -8.94
CA SER A 60 15.13 19.59 -9.81
C SER A 60 16.30 18.64 -9.43
N GLY A 61 16.00 17.43 -9.05
CA GLY A 61 16.97 16.34 -9.21
C GLY A 61 17.82 15.93 -8.01
N THR A 62 17.55 16.40 -6.81
CA THR A 62 18.33 16.02 -5.61
C THR A 62 17.53 15.19 -4.60
N PHE A 63 16.86 14.13 -5.06
CA PHE A 63 16.26 13.16 -4.13
C PHE A 63 17.14 11.93 -4.00
N PRO A 64 17.53 11.55 -2.77
CA PRO A 64 18.12 10.24 -2.57
C PRO A 64 17.11 9.17 -2.99
N TYR A 65 17.53 8.29 -3.88
CA TYR A 65 16.74 7.06 -4.15
C TYR A 65 16.56 6.34 -2.81
N PRO A 66 15.35 6.04 -2.36
CA PRO A 66 15.21 5.21 -1.19
C PRO A 66 15.80 3.85 -1.55
N SER A 67 16.83 3.51 -0.84
CA SER A 67 17.40 2.17 -0.82
C SER A 67 16.50 1.17 -0.07
N SER A 68 15.34 1.61 0.40
CA SER A 68 14.48 0.78 1.22
C SER A 68 13.73 -0.25 0.37
N ASN A 69 13.92 -1.50 0.73
CA ASN A 69 13.13 -2.63 0.23
C ASN A 69 11.69 -2.64 0.80
N SER A 70 11.20 -1.50 1.30
CA SER A 70 9.91 -1.36 1.95
C SER A 70 8.91 -0.62 1.07
N THR A 71 7.64 -0.85 1.30
CA THR A 71 6.52 -0.17 0.64
C THR A 71 5.84 0.75 1.65
N PRO A 72 5.94 2.09 1.50
CA PRO A 72 5.23 3.02 2.36
C PRO A 72 3.72 2.83 2.24
N LEU A 73 3.04 2.82 3.38
CA LEU A 73 1.61 2.62 3.48
C LEU A 73 0.94 3.94 3.84
N VAL A 74 -0.10 4.30 3.09
CA VAL A 74 -0.78 5.59 3.24
C VAL A 74 -2.03 5.48 4.09
N GLU A 75 -2.86 4.47 3.84
CA GLU A 75 -4.10 4.26 4.57
C GLU A 75 -4.12 2.86 5.16
N VAL A 76 -3.81 2.80 6.46
CA VAL A 76 -3.63 1.55 7.22
C VAL A 76 -4.42 1.62 8.51
N TYR A 77 -5.10 0.54 8.85
CA TYR A 77 -5.89 0.45 10.07
C TYR A 77 -5.47 -0.75 10.91
N LYS A 78 -5.32 -0.53 12.22
CA LYS A 78 -5.41 -1.60 13.22
C LYS A 78 -6.87 -1.98 13.40
N VAL A 79 -7.17 -3.26 13.35
CA VAL A 79 -8.51 -3.78 13.57
C VAL A 79 -8.49 -4.68 14.79
N PHE A 80 -9.19 -4.27 15.83
CA PHE A 80 -9.26 -4.99 17.09
C PHE A 80 -10.36 -6.08 17.04
N PRO A 81 -10.33 -7.06 17.96
CA PRO A 81 -11.33 -8.13 18.00
C PRO A 81 -12.78 -7.63 18.18
N ASP A 82 -12.97 -6.47 18.81
CA ASP A 82 -14.27 -5.80 18.96
C ASP A 82 -14.78 -5.11 17.68
N GLY A 83 -13.97 -5.17 16.60
CA GLY A 83 -14.28 -4.56 15.31
C GLY A 83 -13.85 -3.10 15.18
N LYS A 84 -13.33 -2.46 16.25
CA LYS A 84 -12.83 -1.09 16.22
C LYS A 84 -11.66 -0.97 15.27
N GLU A 85 -11.69 0.05 14.41
CA GLU A 85 -10.62 0.39 13.50
C GLU A 85 -9.90 1.67 13.95
N VAL A 86 -8.58 1.63 14.00
CA VAL A 86 -7.75 2.79 14.37
C VAL A 86 -6.75 3.04 13.27
N LEU A 87 -6.78 4.24 12.70
CA LEU A 87 -5.85 4.66 11.65
C LEU A 87 -4.41 4.69 12.18
N LEU A 88 -3.52 4.05 11.43
CA LEU A 88 -2.07 4.12 11.60
C LEU A 88 -1.48 5.09 10.59
N ARG A 89 -0.46 5.83 11.03
CA ARG A 89 0.34 6.72 10.16
C ARG A 89 1.82 6.44 10.34
N GLY A 90 2.60 6.74 9.31
CA GLY A 90 4.05 6.60 9.36
C GLY A 90 4.49 5.14 9.47
N VAL A 91 3.85 4.25 8.73
CA VAL A 91 4.20 2.83 8.67
C VAL A 91 4.51 2.40 7.25
N GLU A 92 5.35 1.40 7.14
CA GLU A 92 5.72 0.76 5.89
C GLU A 92 5.61 -0.75 6.01
N ALA A 93 5.25 -1.42 4.92
CA ALA A 93 5.35 -2.86 4.83
C ALA A 93 6.77 -3.24 4.43
N ASN A 94 7.33 -4.25 5.06
CA ASN A 94 8.52 -4.89 4.58
C ASN A 94 8.26 -5.42 3.15
N ARG A 95 9.31 -5.62 2.38
CA ARG A 95 9.23 -5.91 0.95
C ARG A 95 8.15 -6.94 0.60
N ILE A 96 7.06 -6.46 -0.01
CA ILE A 96 6.09 -7.34 -0.68
C ILE A 96 6.69 -7.67 -2.06
N ASN A 97 7.02 -8.91 -2.27
CA ASN A 97 7.62 -9.40 -3.51
C ASN A 97 6.90 -10.66 -4.00
N VAL A 98 7.40 -11.28 -5.07
CA VAL A 98 6.80 -12.49 -5.64
C VAL A 98 6.71 -13.64 -4.63
N GLN A 99 7.63 -13.73 -3.67
CA GLN A 99 7.56 -14.77 -2.63
C GLN A 99 6.38 -14.56 -1.68
N SER A 100 6.02 -13.29 -1.41
CA SER A 100 4.87 -12.97 -0.54
C SER A 100 3.54 -13.48 -1.09
N PHE A 101 3.44 -13.75 -2.40
CA PHE A 101 2.24 -14.37 -2.97
C PHE A 101 1.99 -15.80 -2.47
N LYS A 102 3.00 -16.48 -1.95
CA LYS A 102 2.85 -17.80 -1.34
C LYS A 102 2.12 -17.74 0.01
N ASP A 103 2.16 -16.58 0.66
CA ASP A 103 1.57 -16.34 1.96
C ASP A 103 0.10 -15.87 1.87
N ILE A 104 -0.45 -15.82 0.64
CA ILE A 104 -1.85 -15.50 0.42
C ILE A 104 -2.73 -16.70 0.76
N ILE A 105 -3.58 -16.54 1.77
CA ILE A 105 -4.46 -17.60 2.28
C ILE A 105 -5.94 -17.43 1.89
N SER A 106 -6.31 -16.25 1.40
CA SER A 106 -7.64 -15.96 0.87
C SER A 106 -7.63 -14.68 0.05
N THR A 107 -8.64 -14.53 -0.81
CA THR A 107 -8.82 -13.34 -1.64
C THR A 107 -10.24 -12.82 -1.55
N GLY A 108 -10.42 -11.55 -1.88
CA GLY A 108 -11.74 -10.93 -2.02
C GLY A 108 -12.50 -11.42 -3.25
N LYS A 109 -13.83 -11.35 -3.20
CA LYS A 109 -14.69 -11.56 -4.39
C LYS A 109 -14.69 -10.32 -5.28
N ASN A 110 -14.60 -9.13 -4.67
CA ASN A 110 -14.62 -7.87 -5.37
C ASN A 110 -13.26 -7.61 -6.01
N LYS A 111 -13.27 -7.16 -7.27
CA LYS A 111 -12.07 -6.77 -8.00
C LYS A 111 -11.97 -5.25 -8.05
N TYR A 112 -10.78 -4.76 -7.88
CA TYR A 112 -10.41 -3.36 -7.98
C TYR A 112 -9.65 -3.12 -9.27
N VAL A 113 -9.96 -2.03 -9.96
CA VAL A 113 -9.33 -1.65 -11.22
C VAL A 113 -8.42 -0.46 -10.96
N LEU A 114 -7.15 -0.62 -11.24
CA LEU A 114 -6.14 0.43 -11.18
C LEU A 114 -5.65 0.74 -12.59
N ASN A 115 -5.98 1.92 -13.08
CA ASN A 115 -5.44 2.45 -14.33
C ASN A 115 -4.21 3.30 -14.02
N LEU A 116 -3.12 3.04 -14.70
CA LEU A 116 -1.86 3.76 -14.51
C LEU A 116 -1.18 4.05 -15.84
N LEU A 117 -0.35 5.09 -15.84
CA LEU A 117 0.60 5.34 -16.90
C LEU A 117 1.95 4.78 -16.46
N ALA A 118 2.36 3.71 -17.10
CA ALA A 118 3.61 3.04 -16.82
C ALA A 118 4.73 3.57 -17.72
N PRO A 119 5.90 3.93 -17.19
CA PRO A 119 7.02 4.38 -18.00
C PRO A 119 7.54 3.22 -18.86
N SER A 120 7.70 3.46 -20.18
CA SER A 120 8.29 2.48 -21.12
C SER A 120 9.80 2.56 -21.18
N ILE A 121 10.39 3.60 -20.61
CA ILE A 121 11.83 3.81 -20.50
C ILE A 121 12.22 4.28 -19.10
N THR A 122 13.50 4.16 -18.74
CA THR A 122 14.01 4.47 -17.41
C THR A 122 13.83 5.95 -16.99
N SER A 123 13.81 6.86 -17.95
CA SER A 123 13.71 8.30 -17.69
C SER A 123 12.73 8.98 -18.66
N PRO A 124 11.42 8.70 -18.54
CA PRO A 124 10.43 9.21 -19.48
C PRO A 124 10.29 10.74 -19.48
N PHE A 125 10.77 11.41 -18.43
CA PHE A 125 10.75 12.88 -18.35
C PHE A 125 11.68 13.58 -19.34
N ILE A 126 12.85 12.98 -19.58
CA ILE A 126 13.85 13.56 -20.49
C ILE A 126 13.33 13.63 -21.91
N SER A 127 12.39 12.76 -22.24
CA SER A 127 11.76 12.69 -23.57
C SER A 127 10.42 13.47 -23.67
N GLY A 128 10.17 14.39 -22.73
CA GLY A 128 8.93 15.19 -22.76
C GLY A 128 7.63 14.43 -22.44
N GLY A 129 7.75 13.29 -21.79
CA GLY A 129 6.59 12.51 -21.34
C GLY A 129 5.95 11.62 -22.42
N SER A 130 6.56 11.49 -23.59
CA SER A 130 6.02 10.70 -24.71
C SER A 130 6.19 9.19 -24.58
N HIS A 131 6.84 8.72 -23.50
CA HIS A 131 7.19 7.30 -23.30
C HIS A 131 6.42 6.67 -22.11
N TYR A 132 5.14 6.99 -22.01
CA TYR A 132 4.24 6.29 -21.10
C TYR A 132 3.29 5.39 -21.88
N ILE A 133 3.00 4.25 -21.27
CA ILE A 133 2.05 3.27 -21.79
C ILE A 133 0.90 3.18 -20.79
N SER A 134 -0.32 3.26 -21.28
CA SER A 134 -1.50 2.99 -20.46
C SER A 134 -1.52 1.51 -20.08
N SER A 135 -1.62 1.24 -18.79
CA SER A 135 -1.70 -0.11 -18.25
C SER A 135 -2.82 -0.18 -17.22
N THR A 136 -3.50 -1.30 -17.17
CA THR A 136 -4.59 -1.56 -16.23
C THR A 136 -4.26 -2.80 -15.41
N ILE A 137 -4.37 -2.69 -14.09
CA ILE A 137 -4.26 -3.82 -13.18
C ILE A 137 -5.62 -4.08 -12.56
N ILE A 138 -6.11 -5.30 -12.67
CA ILE A 138 -7.36 -5.76 -12.05
C ILE A 138 -7.00 -6.80 -11.01
N SER A 139 -7.35 -6.53 -9.75
CA SER A 139 -6.93 -7.37 -8.63
C SER A 139 -7.99 -7.43 -7.54
N PRO A 140 -8.22 -8.59 -6.91
CA PRO A 140 -8.99 -8.68 -5.68
C PRO A 140 -8.18 -8.16 -4.49
N SER A 141 -8.83 -8.00 -3.33
CA SER A 141 -8.12 -7.89 -2.05
C SER A 141 -7.43 -9.20 -1.70
N PHE A 142 -6.29 -9.13 -1.02
CA PHE A 142 -5.53 -10.29 -0.55
C PHE A 142 -5.49 -10.32 0.98
N LEU A 143 -5.66 -11.51 1.54
CA LEU A 143 -5.34 -11.79 2.93
C LEU A 143 -4.04 -12.59 2.98
N PHE A 144 -3.01 -11.97 3.51
CA PHE A 144 -1.71 -12.59 3.75
C PHE A 144 -1.69 -13.24 5.14
N GLU A 145 -0.99 -14.35 5.24
CA GLU A 145 -0.77 -15.02 6.51
C GLU A 145 0.20 -14.25 7.39
N ASP A 146 1.25 -13.71 6.78
CA ASP A 146 2.29 -12.95 7.46
C ASP A 146 2.83 -11.82 6.57
N VAL A 147 2.81 -10.59 7.08
CA VAL A 147 3.47 -9.43 6.47
C VAL A 147 3.98 -8.54 7.59
N GLU A 148 5.27 -8.31 7.61
CA GLU A 148 5.88 -7.40 8.57
C GLU A 148 5.55 -5.94 8.23
N ILE A 149 4.98 -5.24 9.21
CA ILE A 149 4.72 -3.80 9.14
C ILE A 149 5.47 -3.11 10.26
N LYS A 150 6.27 -2.11 9.90
CA LYS A 150 7.12 -1.38 10.83
C LYS A 150 6.92 0.13 10.72
N PRO A 151 7.26 0.90 11.75
CA PRO A 151 7.34 2.36 11.63
C PRO A 151 8.39 2.76 10.59
N ILE A 152 8.12 3.85 9.87
CA ILE A 152 9.13 4.45 8.99
C ILE A 152 10.26 4.98 9.86
N GLU A 153 11.49 4.55 9.59
CA GLU A 153 12.68 5.01 10.28
C GLU A 153 13.09 6.39 9.76
N GLY A 154 13.40 7.32 10.65
CA GLY A 154 13.87 8.67 10.32
C GLY A 154 13.67 9.63 11.47
N ASP A 155 14.44 10.73 11.42
CA ASP A 155 14.23 11.86 12.32
C ASP A 155 13.16 12.77 11.73
N PHE A 156 11.93 12.61 12.19
CA PHE A 156 10.82 13.43 11.75
C PHE A 156 10.62 14.58 12.74
N PRO A 157 10.73 15.84 12.29
CA PRO A 157 10.43 16.98 13.16
C PRO A 157 8.99 16.86 13.65
N LYS A 158 8.82 16.97 14.97
CA LYS A 158 7.48 17.00 15.56
C LYS A 158 6.74 18.22 15.00
N PRO A 159 5.53 18.07 14.46
CA PRO A 159 4.76 19.22 14.02
C PRO A 159 4.55 20.18 15.20
N PRO A 160 4.60 21.50 15.01
CA PRO A 160 4.33 22.45 16.06
C PRO A 160 2.91 22.22 16.60
N ILE A 161 2.80 22.14 17.92
CA ILE A 161 1.50 22.09 18.58
C ILE A 161 0.93 23.52 18.53
N ILE A 162 0.03 23.76 17.61
CA ILE A 162 -0.70 25.02 17.52
C ILE A 162 -1.85 24.92 18.51
N LYS A 163 -1.91 25.85 19.48
CA LYS A 163 -3.04 25.97 20.36
C LYS A 163 -4.31 26.27 19.55
N ASN A 164 -5.41 25.65 19.94
CA ASN A 164 -6.68 25.91 19.27
C ASN A 164 -7.08 27.39 19.53
N PRO A 165 -7.19 28.24 18.49
CA PRO A 165 -7.52 29.66 18.66
C PRO A 165 -8.91 29.89 19.28
N LEU A 166 -9.77 28.88 19.29
CA LEU A 166 -11.10 28.96 19.92
C LEU A 166 -11.09 28.72 21.43
N THR A 167 -9.96 28.32 22.02
CA THR A 167 -9.84 28.09 23.46
C THR A 167 -9.21 29.26 24.22
N GLU A 168 -8.78 30.34 23.54
CA GLU A 168 -8.14 31.51 24.16
C GLU A 168 -9.14 32.58 24.62
N ASN A 169 -10.45 32.38 24.47
CA ASN A 169 -11.49 33.34 24.82
C ASN A 169 -12.43 32.86 25.95
N ASN A 170 -11.89 32.20 26.99
CA ASN A 170 -12.61 32.01 28.26
C ASN A 170 -11.70 32.24 29.46
#